data_b0b8261b0280d79c1f41aa27b8f08333
#
_entry.id   b0b8261b0280d79c1f41aa27b8f08333
#
_cell.length_a   1.000
_cell.length_b   1.000
_cell.length_c   1.000
_cell.angle_alpha   90.00
_cell.angle_beta   90.00
_cell.angle_gamma   90.00
#
_symmetry.space_group_name_H-M   'P 1'
#
loop_
_entity.id
_entity.type
_entity.pdbx_description
1 polymer ?
#
loop_
_entity_poly.entity_id
_entity_poly.type
_entity_poly.pdbx_seq_one_letter_code
_entity_poly.pdbx_strand_id
1 'polypeptide(L)'
;MLVAEEKIVESTAAGVDKVAEHVEDSITVIGHLQDLAMEYLPSILLAIVVFMIGRYLAMFIRKIVLQVMNRANYDATVRSFTGQIIYYGILSIVILSALSMLGFPTNNFLAAFGAFGIAIGLALQNNMSNFASGLLILIFKPFKEGDLISVNGVEGSVKEIHFFNTAIATKENRIVFIPNSAITSNNLMNSNYESTRYVTFIFGIGYGSDHHHAIEVLKEIFQQTGKVLNMDTLEIGIKEFGDNSVNIVAYPLINAEDYRDVYYGVMSDVKDRFDAEGIDIPYPQRVVHMVKY
;
A
#
# COMPACT_ATOMS: atom_id res chain seq x y z
N MET A 1 67.08 42.81 71.24
CA MET A 1 66.87 43.48 69.92
C MET A 1 67.11 42.47 68.78
N LEU A 2 68.23 41.72 68.77
CA LEU A 2 68.58 40.74 67.74
C LEU A 2 67.56 39.59 67.60
N VAL A 3 66.92 39.08 68.62
CA VAL A 3 65.93 37.94 68.60
C VAL A 3 64.58 38.37 67.99
N ALA A 4 64.22 39.63 68.02
CA ALA A 4 63.01 40.19 67.40
C ALA A 4 63.16 40.39 65.91
N GLU A 5 64.35 40.73 65.40
CA GLU A 5 64.70 40.92 64.00
C GLU A 5 64.72 39.53 63.30
N GLU A 6 65.27 38.52 63.96
CA GLU A 6 65.36 37.13 63.46
C GLU A 6 63.94 36.53 63.24
N LYS A 7 63.02 36.73 64.19
CA LYS A 7 61.63 36.30 64.07
C LYS A 7 60.85 37.05 62.95
N ILE A 8 61.14 38.29 62.69
CA ILE A 8 60.50 39.05 61.60
C ILE A 8 61.03 38.56 60.30
N VAL A 9 62.30 38.27 60.15
CA VAL A 9 62.91 37.74 58.94
C VAL A 9 62.37 36.33 58.64
N GLU A 10 62.24 35.49 59.62
CA GLU A 10 61.69 34.13 59.47
C GLU A 10 60.18 34.14 59.08
N SER A 11 59.39 35.04 59.69
CA SER A 11 57.98 35.25 59.33
C SER A 11 57.80 35.81 57.94
N THR A 12 58.70 36.65 57.48
CA THR A 12 58.67 37.26 56.15
C THR A 12 59.09 36.23 55.09
N ALA A 13 60.11 35.38 55.39
CA ALA A 13 60.52 34.30 54.52
C ALA A 13 59.41 33.25 54.36
N ALA A 14 58.75 32.83 55.45
CA ALA A 14 57.62 31.93 55.40
C ALA A 14 56.40 32.51 54.65
N GLY A 15 56.24 33.82 54.69
CA GLY A 15 55.21 34.55 53.88
C GLY A 15 55.53 34.53 52.39
N VAL A 16 56.81 34.77 52.04
CA VAL A 16 57.28 34.73 50.66
C VAL A 16 57.20 33.30 50.07
N ASP A 17 57.55 32.30 50.82
CA ASP A 17 57.42 30.91 50.35
C ASP A 17 55.96 30.49 50.09
N LYS A 18 55.02 30.91 50.93
CA LYS A 18 53.57 30.68 50.71
C LYS A 18 53.07 31.43 49.47
N VAL A 19 53.53 32.62 49.21
CA VAL A 19 53.16 33.37 47.99
C VAL A 19 53.78 32.74 46.76
N ALA A 20 55.02 32.27 46.85
CA ALA A 20 55.69 31.53 45.78
C ALA A 20 54.93 30.22 45.39
N GLU A 21 54.53 29.45 46.42
CA GLU A 21 53.75 28.22 46.24
C GLU A 21 52.40 28.51 45.61
N HIS A 22 51.67 29.57 46.00
CA HIS A 22 50.41 29.98 45.39
C HIS A 22 50.57 30.45 43.95
N VAL A 23 51.66 31.09 43.60
CA VAL A 23 51.96 31.54 42.27
C VAL A 23 52.31 30.36 41.36
N GLU A 24 53.05 29.38 41.89
CA GLU A 24 53.41 28.15 41.17
C GLU A 24 52.16 27.25 40.89
N ASP A 25 51.28 27.12 41.88
CA ASP A 25 49.98 26.48 41.71
C ASP A 25 49.12 27.16 40.68
N SER A 26 49.09 28.51 40.71
CA SER A 26 48.31 29.30 39.74
C SER A 26 48.84 29.15 38.32
N ILE A 27 50.17 29.11 38.11
CA ILE A 27 50.83 28.91 36.83
C ILE A 27 50.51 27.51 36.29
N THR A 28 50.54 26.48 37.18
CA THR A 28 50.23 25.11 36.81
C THR A 28 48.76 24.95 36.37
N VAL A 29 47.82 25.55 37.09
CA VAL A 29 46.40 25.60 36.73
C VAL A 29 46.19 26.29 35.38
N ILE A 30 46.86 27.42 35.13
CA ILE A 30 46.78 28.14 33.85
C ILE A 30 47.36 27.31 32.72
N GLY A 31 48.48 26.57 32.95
CA GLY A 31 49.07 25.65 31.99
C GLY A 31 48.08 24.54 31.60
N HIS A 32 47.48 23.89 32.62
CA HIS A 32 46.46 22.86 32.37
C HIS A 32 45.23 23.41 31.61
N LEU A 33 44.77 24.59 31.91
CA LEU A 33 43.68 25.23 31.18
C LEU A 33 44.06 25.52 29.72
N GLN A 34 45.31 25.95 29.45
CA GLN A 34 45.79 26.16 28.09
C GLN A 34 45.90 24.86 27.29
N ASP A 35 46.38 23.77 27.92
CA ASP A 35 46.48 22.47 27.29
C ASP A 35 45.09 21.91 26.94
N LEU A 36 44.15 21.98 27.90
CA LEU A 36 42.75 21.61 27.67
C LEU A 36 42.11 22.45 26.53
N ALA A 37 42.35 23.76 26.53
CA ALA A 37 41.83 24.62 25.47
C ALA A 37 42.39 24.26 24.11
N MET A 38 43.68 23.96 24.01
CA MET A 38 44.33 23.60 22.75
C MET A 38 43.82 22.20 22.24
N GLU A 39 43.54 21.29 23.14
CA GLU A 39 43.02 19.94 22.82
C GLU A 39 41.58 20.02 22.33
N TYR A 40 40.69 20.74 23.01
CA TYR A 40 39.24 20.71 22.72
C TYR A 40 38.80 21.80 21.73
N LEU A 41 39.52 22.94 21.60
CA LEU A 41 39.16 24.06 20.73
C LEU A 41 38.95 23.65 19.26
N PRO A 42 39.80 22.80 18.63
CA PRO A 42 39.59 22.36 17.27
C PRO A 42 38.33 21.54 17.12
N SER A 43 38.04 20.65 18.07
CA SER A 43 36.84 19.79 18.06
C SER A 43 35.56 20.60 18.24
N ILE A 44 35.59 21.64 19.12
CA ILE A 44 34.45 22.56 19.32
C ILE A 44 34.19 23.36 18.04
N LEU A 45 35.23 23.92 17.43
CA LEU A 45 35.10 24.68 16.19
C LEU A 45 34.53 23.83 15.08
N LEU A 46 35.03 22.61 14.92
CA LEU A 46 34.52 21.64 13.92
C LEU A 46 33.05 21.26 14.17
N ALA A 47 32.68 21.00 15.43
CA ALA A 47 31.29 20.69 15.80
C ALA A 47 30.34 21.87 15.48
N ILE A 48 30.76 23.11 15.75
CA ILE A 48 29.99 24.31 15.39
C ILE A 48 29.84 24.43 13.87
N VAL A 49 30.90 24.23 13.10
CA VAL A 49 30.85 24.28 11.64
C VAL A 49 29.91 23.23 11.10
N VAL A 50 29.99 21.97 11.56
CA VAL A 50 29.11 20.88 11.16
C VAL A 50 27.65 21.18 11.53
N PHE A 51 27.42 21.70 12.74
CA PHE A 51 26.08 22.10 13.15
C PHE A 51 25.50 23.22 12.27
N MET A 52 26.28 24.25 11.97
CA MET A 52 25.83 25.35 11.11
C MET A 52 25.53 24.89 9.69
N ILE A 53 26.43 24.10 9.08
CA ILE A 53 26.25 23.54 7.73
C ILE A 53 25.03 22.63 7.74
N GLY A 54 24.92 21.70 8.68
CA GLY A 54 23.80 20.76 8.79
C GLY A 54 22.46 21.45 9.00
N ARG A 55 22.39 22.50 9.86
CA ARG A 55 21.19 23.32 10.04
C ARG A 55 20.80 24.05 8.75
N TYR A 56 21.77 24.60 8.04
CA TYR A 56 21.53 25.26 6.75
C TYR A 56 20.97 24.24 5.73
N LEU A 57 21.57 23.07 5.64
CA LEU A 57 21.11 21.98 4.79
C LEU A 57 19.68 21.54 5.13
N ALA A 58 19.37 21.39 6.43
CA ALA A 58 18.02 21.06 6.90
C ALA A 58 16.97 22.09 6.46
N MET A 59 17.31 23.39 6.61
CA MET A 59 16.45 24.48 6.15
C MET A 59 16.29 24.51 4.62
N PHE A 60 17.37 24.24 3.89
CA PHE A 60 17.37 24.19 2.42
C PHE A 60 16.47 23.05 1.90
N ILE A 61 16.64 21.84 2.42
CA ILE A 61 15.80 20.68 2.05
C ILE A 61 14.34 20.96 2.39
N ARG A 62 14.05 21.45 3.61
CA ARG A 62 12.69 21.85 4.01
C ARG A 62 12.09 22.83 3.01
N LYS A 63 12.84 23.86 2.60
CA LYS A 63 12.38 24.89 1.65
C LYS A 63 12.01 24.28 0.30
N ILE A 64 12.85 23.39 -0.24
CA ILE A 64 12.57 22.69 -1.51
C ILE A 64 11.28 21.90 -1.41
N VAL A 65 11.14 21.06 -0.38
CA VAL A 65 9.95 20.24 -0.21
C VAL A 65 8.69 21.08 -0.08
N LEU A 66 8.73 22.15 0.73
CA LEU A 66 7.59 23.06 0.87
C LEU A 66 7.24 23.78 -0.44
N GLN A 67 8.22 24.13 -1.28
CA GLN A 67 7.97 24.71 -2.60
C GLN A 67 7.27 23.72 -3.55
N VAL A 68 7.72 22.45 -3.58
CA VAL A 68 7.09 21.40 -4.39
C VAL A 68 5.66 21.17 -3.92
N MET A 69 5.43 21.02 -2.61
CA MET A 69 4.10 20.83 -2.04
C MET A 69 3.17 22.02 -2.29
N ASN A 70 3.72 23.26 -2.28
CA ASN A 70 2.94 24.45 -2.58
C ASN A 70 2.48 24.49 -4.05
N ARG A 71 3.35 24.08 -4.99
CA ARG A 71 2.99 23.96 -6.41
C ARG A 71 1.93 22.89 -6.66
N ALA A 72 1.94 21.82 -5.88
CA ALA A 72 0.97 20.73 -5.94
C ALA A 72 -0.33 21.01 -5.15
N ASN A 73 -0.51 22.25 -4.66
CA ASN A 73 -1.70 22.71 -3.91
C ASN A 73 -2.06 21.86 -2.67
N TYR A 74 -1.07 21.27 -2.00
CA TYR A 74 -1.32 20.59 -0.72
C TYR A 74 -1.85 21.54 0.34
N ASP A 75 -2.69 21.01 1.24
CA ASP A 75 -3.20 21.77 2.40
C ASP A 75 -2.08 22.38 3.26
N ALA A 76 -2.33 23.55 3.82
CA ALA A 76 -1.34 24.28 4.63
C ALA A 76 -0.90 23.48 5.85
N THR A 77 -1.79 22.73 6.47
CA THR A 77 -1.52 21.88 7.63
C THR A 77 -0.56 20.75 7.27
N VAL A 78 -0.83 20.05 6.15
CA VAL A 78 0.03 18.97 5.65
C VAL A 78 1.42 19.47 5.31
N ARG A 79 1.50 20.63 4.64
CA ARG A 79 2.79 21.29 4.33
C ARG A 79 3.59 21.61 5.58
N SER A 80 2.94 22.26 6.58
CA SER A 80 3.59 22.62 7.83
C SER A 80 4.13 21.40 8.57
N PHE A 81 3.30 20.37 8.70
CA PHE A 81 3.65 19.13 9.38
C PHE A 81 4.82 18.40 8.71
N THR A 82 4.75 18.21 7.39
CA THR A 82 5.84 17.59 6.60
C THR A 82 7.13 18.37 6.73
N GLY A 83 7.05 19.72 6.63
CA GLY A 83 8.21 20.58 6.78
C GLY A 83 8.88 20.51 8.16
N GLN A 84 8.09 20.32 9.22
CA GLN A 84 8.61 20.14 10.58
C GLN A 84 9.28 18.78 10.76
N ILE A 85 8.66 17.70 10.30
CA ILE A 85 9.24 16.35 10.37
C ILE A 85 10.61 16.31 9.67
N ILE A 86 10.70 16.85 8.45
CA ILE A 86 11.94 16.87 7.68
C ILE A 86 13.01 17.69 8.41
N TYR A 87 12.65 18.89 8.86
CA TYR A 87 13.59 19.78 9.54
C TYR A 87 14.13 19.15 10.83
N TYR A 88 13.27 18.71 11.72
CA TYR A 88 13.70 18.13 13.00
C TYR A 88 14.34 16.76 12.83
N GLY A 89 13.93 15.97 11.86
CA GLY A 89 14.59 14.69 11.54
C GLY A 89 16.05 14.89 11.13
N ILE A 90 16.32 15.80 10.20
CA ILE A 90 17.69 16.11 9.76
C ILE A 90 18.47 16.78 10.90
N LEU A 91 17.85 17.73 11.62
CA LEU A 91 18.49 18.42 12.72
C LEU A 91 18.93 17.47 13.84
N SER A 92 18.14 16.44 14.15
CA SER A 92 18.50 15.42 15.15
C SER A 92 19.78 14.68 14.75
N ILE A 93 19.92 14.29 13.48
CA ILE A 93 21.15 13.66 12.97
C ILE A 93 22.34 14.61 13.07
N VAL A 94 22.16 15.88 12.72
CA VAL A 94 23.18 16.92 12.79
C VAL A 94 23.65 17.13 14.23
N ILE A 95 22.72 17.20 15.19
CA ILE A 95 23.05 17.35 16.62
C ILE A 95 23.88 16.17 17.11
N LEU A 96 23.48 14.94 16.78
CA LEU A 96 24.23 13.74 17.15
C LEU A 96 25.64 13.72 16.56
N SER A 97 25.78 14.15 15.30
CA SER A 97 27.08 14.27 14.64
C SER A 97 27.96 15.32 15.31
N ALA A 98 27.43 16.46 15.68
CA ALA A 98 28.15 17.50 16.39
C ALA A 98 28.57 17.05 17.81
N LEU A 99 27.68 16.36 18.55
CA LEU A 99 28.01 15.79 19.85
C LEU A 99 29.12 14.72 19.78
N SER A 100 29.08 13.89 18.75
CA SER A 100 30.13 12.87 18.52
C SER A 100 31.50 13.50 18.32
N MET A 101 31.58 14.66 17.64
CA MET A 101 32.84 15.40 17.44
C MET A 101 33.39 16.01 18.74
N LEU A 102 32.51 16.27 19.69
CA LEU A 102 32.90 16.74 21.03
C LEU A 102 33.31 15.61 21.97
N GLY A 103 33.36 14.34 21.48
CA GLY A 103 33.76 13.18 22.27
C GLY A 103 32.62 12.57 23.09
N PHE A 104 31.36 13.02 22.96
CA PHE A 104 30.23 12.40 23.66
C PHE A 104 29.94 11.02 23.10
N PRO A 105 29.67 10.00 23.94
CA PRO A 105 29.31 8.65 23.50
C PRO A 105 27.90 8.64 22.87
N THR A 106 27.82 8.83 21.55
CA THR A 106 26.55 8.89 20.82
C THR A 106 25.97 7.52 20.46
N ASN A 107 26.68 6.42 20.71
CA ASN A 107 26.25 5.07 20.35
C ASN A 107 24.90 4.68 20.93
N ASN A 108 24.62 5.05 22.19
CA ASN A 108 23.33 4.76 22.83
C ASN A 108 22.19 5.52 22.17
N PHE A 109 22.43 6.75 21.73
CA PHE A 109 21.43 7.53 20.99
C PHE A 109 21.19 6.93 19.59
N LEU A 110 22.25 6.52 18.89
CA LEU A 110 22.12 5.84 17.60
C LEU A 110 21.35 4.53 17.74
N ALA A 111 21.59 3.75 18.78
CA ALA A 111 20.82 2.54 19.06
C ALA A 111 19.34 2.84 19.33
N ALA A 112 19.05 3.88 20.13
CA ALA A 112 17.68 4.32 20.40
C ALA A 112 16.96 4.82 19.14
N PHE A 113 17.65 5.63 18.30
CA PHE A 113 17.10 6.07 17.00
C PHE A 113 16.88 4.91 16.05
N GLY A 114 17.77 3.89 16.05
CA GLY A 114 17.60 2.67 15.27
C GLY A 114 16.34 1.90 15.69
N ALA A 115 16.17 1.69 17.02
CA ALA A 115 14.99 1.04 17.57
C ALA A 115 13.69 1.82 17.23
N PHE A 116 13.72 3.16 17.36
CA PHE A 116 12.61 4.02 16.97
C PHE A 116 12.30 3.95 15.47
N GLY A 117 13.33 3.92 14.62
CA GLY A 117 13.18 3.72 13.17
C GLY A 117 12.52 2.40 12.82
N ILE A 118 12.91 1.31 13.49
CA ILE A 118 12.26 -0.01 13.32
C ILE A 118 10.79 0.07 13.75
N ALA A 119 10.49 0.68 14.91
CA ALA A 119 9.12 0.83 15.39
C ALA A 119 8.23 1.60 14.39
N ILE A 120 8.74 2.71 13.83
CA ILE A 120 8.04 3.46 12.78
C ILE A 120 7.89 2.61 11.51
N GLY A 121 8.93 1.90 11.09
CA GLY A 121 8.90 1.02 9.93
C GLY A 121 7.80 -0.05 10.05
N LEU A 122 7.70 -0.69 11.21
CA LEU A 122 6.64 -1.67 11.51
C LEU A 122 5.25 -1.01 11.52
N ALA A 123 5.12 0.19 12.09
CA ALA A 123 3.84 0.92 12.10
C ALA A 123 3.38 1.31 10.69
N LEU A 124 4.31 1.58 9.76
CA LEU A 124 4.03 1.95 8.36
C LEU A 124 4.04 0.77 7.39
N GLN A 125 4.30 -0.45 7.85
CA GLN A 125 4.45 -1.65 7.03
C GLN A 125 3.30 -1.86 6.05
N ASN A 126 2.05 -1.74 6.52
CA ASN A 126 0.87 -1.93 5.68
C ASN A 126 0.77 -0.88 4.57
N ASN A 127 1.10 0.38 4.86
CA ASN A 127 1.08 1.44 3.85
C ASN A 127 2.17 1.22 2.81
N MET A 128 3.36 0.78 3.24
CA MET A 128 4.46 0.47 2.33
C MET A 128 4.13 -0.74 1.44
N SER A 129 3.46 -1.77 1.99
CA SER A 129 2.95 -2.90 1.23
C SER A 129 1.94 -2.45 0.16
N ASN A 130 1.00 -1.59 0.52
CA ASN A 130 0.03 -1.03 -0.43
C ASN A 130 0.71 -0.21 -1.54
N PHE A 131 1.69 0.61 -1.19
CA PHE A 131 2.46 1.38 -2.17
C PHE A 131 3.21 0.47 -3.15
N ALA A 132 3.94 -0.53 -2.63
CA ALA A 132 4.66 -1.49 -3.46
C ALA A 132 3.71 -2.26 -4.39
N SER A 133 2.56 -2.73 -3.87
CA SER A 133 1.51 -3.39 -4.65
C SER A 133 0.92 -2.47 -5.72
N GLY A 134 0.68 -1.20 -5.41
CA GLY A 134 0.22 -0.21 -6.40
C GLY A 134 1.22 -0.03 -7.53
N LEU A 135 2.51 0.02 -7.22
CA LEU A 135 3.57 0.08 -8.23
C LEU A 135 3.61 -1.18 -9.10
N LEU A 136 3.46 -2.38 -8.49
CA LEU A 136 3.37 -3.64 -9.24
C LEU A 136 2.18 -3.66 -10.18
N ILE A 137 1.00 -3.20 -9.74
CA ILE A 137 -0.20 -3.10 -10.58
C ILE A 137 0.06 -2.18 -11.79
N LEU A 138 0.69 -1.03 -11.57
CA LEU A 138 0.99 -0.06 -12.65
C LEU A 138 2.03 -0.57 -13.65
N ILE A 139 3.01 -1.36 -13.19
CA ILE A 139 4.08 -1.91 -14.04
C ILE A 139 3.57 -3.12 -14.83
N PHE A 140 3.01 -4.12 -14.15
CA PHE A 140 2.60 -5.39 -14.75
C PHE A 140 1.21 -5.36 -15.37
N LYS A 141 0.37 -4.39 -14.99
CA LYS A 141 -0.98 -4.16 -15.52
C LYS A 141 -1.84 -5.42 -15.59
N PRO A 142 -2.02 -6.17 -14.47
CA PRO A 142 -2.93 -7.30 -14.45
C PRO A 142 -4.39 -6.88 -14.74
N PHE A 143 -4.69 -5.62 -14.59
CA PHE A 143 -5.90 -4.94 -15.01
C PHE A 143 -5.58 -3.45 -15.27
N LYS A 144 -6.48 -2.76 -15.94
CA LYS A 144 -6.42 -1.32 -16.26
C LYS A 144 -7.74 -0.65 -15.92
N GLU A 145 -7.75 0.68 -15.98
CA GLU A 145 -8.98 1.47 -15.83
C GLU A 145 -10.00 1.05 -16.89
N GLY A 146 -11.25 0.85 -16.44
CA GLY A 146 -12.36 0.35 -17.25
C GLY A 146 -12.57 -1.16 -17.18
N ASP A 147 -11.58 -1.96 -16.78
CA ASP A 147 -11.74 -3.41 -16.67
C ASP A 147 -12.74 -3.78 -15.57
N LEU A 148 -13.53 -4.83 -15.84
CA LEU A 148 -14.39 -5.47 -14.84
C LEU A 148 -13.57 -6.50 -14.07
N ILE A 149 -13.35 -6.23 -12.79
CA ILE A 149 -12.59 -7.14 -11.92
C ILE A 149 -13.42 -7.62 -10.73
N SER A 150 -13.05 -8.78 -10.22
CA SER A 150 -13.59 -9.32 -8.96
C SER A 150 -12.44 -9.71 -8.04
N VAL A 151 -12.47 -9.16 -6.83
CA VAL A 151 -11.47 -9.39 -5.77
C VAL A 151 -12.17 -9.41 -4.42
N ASN A 152 -11.90 -10.42 -3.58
CA ASN A 152 -12.47 -10.54 -2.22
C ASN A 152 -14.00 -10.39 -2.17
N GLY A 153 -14.72 -10.91 -3.19
CA GLY A 153 -16.18 -10.83 -3.26
C GLY A 153 -16.72 -9.47 -3.71
N VAL A 154 -15.86 -8.50 -4.02
CA VAL A 154 -16.24 -7.22 -4.63
C VAL A 154 -16.05 -7.32 -6.13
N GLU A 155 -17.12 -7.14 -6.89
CA GLU A 155 -17.11 -7.09 -8.35
C GLU A 155 -17.46 -5.67 -8.82
N GLY A 156 -16.70 -5.14 -9.78
CA GLY A 156 -16.98 -3.84 -10.37
C GLY A 156 -15.94 -3.39 -11.38
N SER A 157 -16.21 -2.27 -12.04
CA SER A 157 -15.29 -1.66 -13.01
C SER A 157 -14.26 -0.80 -12.30
N VAL A 158 -12.99 -0.96 -12.66
CA VAL A 158 -11.89 -0.14 -12.17
C VAL A 158 -12.07 1.30 -12.64
N LYS A 159 -12.16 2.25 -11.70
CA LYS A 159 -12.27 3.68 -12.00
C LYS A 159 -10.92 4.37 -12.01
N GLU A 160 -10.15 4.19 -10.95
CA GLU A 160 -8.84 4.84 -10.76
C GLU A 160 -7.92 3.93 -9.95
N ILE A 161 -6.65 3.94 -10.30
CA ILE A 161 -5.59 3.22 -9.57
C ILE A 161 -4.73 4.26 -8.85
N HIS A 162 -4.85 4.33 -7.52
CA HIS A 162 -4.05 5.21 -6.68
C HIS A 162 -2.84 4.49 -6.10
N PHE A 163 -1.91 5.24 -5.46
CA PHE A 163 -0.69 4.67 -4.88
C PHE A 163 -0.95 3.61 -3.80
N PHE A 164 -2.01 3.76 -2.99
CA PHE A 164 -2.30 2.88 -1.85
C PHE A 164 -3.55 2.02 -2.03
N ASN A 165 -4.45 2.41 -2.91
CA ASN A 165 -5.72 1.73 -3.15
C ASN A 165 -6.16 1.87 -4.60
N THR A 166 -7.06 0.99 -5.02
CA THR A 166 -7.75 1.04 -6.30
C THR A 166 -9.23 1.31 -6.07
N ALA A 167 -9.80 2.27 -6.77
CA ALA A 167 -11.21 2.61 -6.72
C ALA A 167 -11.99 1.79 -7.75
N ILE A 168 -13.01 1.05 -7.30
CA ILE A 168 -13.87 0.18 -8.12
C ILE A 168 -15.31 0.67 -8.02
N ALA A 169 -15.99 0.82 -9.16
CA ALA A 169 -17.42 1.11 -9.22
C ALA A 169 -18.22 -0.18 -9.34
N THR A 170 -19.06 -0.47 -8.36
CA THR A 170 -19.97 -1.62 -8.38
C THR A 170 -21.14 -1.42 -9.36
N LYS A 171 -21.92 -2.49 -9.61
CA LYS A 171 -23.12 -2.44 -10.46
C LYS A 171 -24.16 -1.43 -9.93
N GLU A 172 -24.21 -1.19 -8.61
CA GLU A 172 -25.08 -0.18 -7.96
C GLU A 172 -24.49 1.23 -7.98
N ASN A 173 -23.42 1.46 -8.76
CA ASN A 173 -22.70 2.74 -8.87
C ASN A 173 -22.11 3.24 -7.53
N ARG A 174 -21.78 2.32 -6.61
CA ARG A 174 -21.04 2.63 -5.39
C ARG A 174 -19.54 2.51 -5.65
N ILE A 175 -18.76 3.44 -5.10
CA ILE A 175 -17.31 3.37 -5.18
C ILE A 175 -16.77 2.62 -3.95
N VAL A 176 -16.00 1.57 -4.21
CA VAL A 176 -15.29 0.80 -3.18
C VAL A 176 -13.80 1.02 -3.37
N PHE A 177 -13.13 1.46 -2.32
CA PHE A 177 -11.67 1.59 -2.28
C PHE A 177 -11.06 0.32 -1.71
N ILE A 178 -10.33 -0.43 -2.54
CA ILE A 178 -9.65 -1.67 -2.14
C ILE A 178 -8.16 -1.38 -1.98
N PRO A 179 -7.54 -1.67 -0.83
CA PRO A 179 -6.09 -1.57 -0.65
C PRO A 179 -5.34 -2.39 -1.71
N ASN A 180 -4.31 -1.82 -2.32
CA ASN A 180 -3.60 -2.48 -3.42
C ASN A 180 -2.96 -3.81 -2.98
N SER A 181 -2.47 -3.89 -1.74
CA SER A 181 -1.92 -5.14 -1.19
C SER A 181 -2.98 -6.23 -1.10
N ALA A 182 -4.23 -5.89 -0.81
CA ALA A 182 -5.32 -6.84 -0.80
C ALA A 182 -5.64 -7.39 -2.20
N ILE A 183 -5.45 -6.59 -3.26
CA ILE A 183 -5.61 -7.04 -4.64
C ILE A 183 -4.49 -8.00 -5.04
N THR A 184 -3.23 -7.64 -4.75
CA THR A 184 -2.06 -8.42 -5.17
C THR A 184 -1.84 -9.70 -4.37
N SER A 185 -2.38 -9.79 -3.15
CA SER A 185 -2.25 -10.96 -2.28
C SER A 185 -3.40 -11.96 -2.38
N ASN A 186 -4.44 -11.64 -3.13
CA ASN A 186 -5.61 -12.51 -3.31
C ASN A 186 -5.82 -12.88 -4.78
N ASN A 187 -6.73 -13.83 -5.02
CA ASN A 187 -7.14 -14.16 -6.38
C ASN A 187 -7.86 -12.98 -7.01
N LEU A 188 -7.34 -12.52 -8.12
CA LEU A 188 -7.93 -11.49 -8.98
C LEU A 188 -8.56 -12.16 -10.19
N MET A 189 -9.84 -11.93 -10.43
CA MET A 189 -10.51 -12.29 -11.67
C MET A 189 -10.68 -11.02 -12.50
N ASN A 190 -10.10 -10.99 -13.69
CA ASN A 190 -10.30 -9.90 -14.66
C ASN A 190 -11.11 -10.43 -15.84
N SER A 191 -12.34 -9.93 -16.00
CA SER A 191 -13.27 -10.38 -17.03
C SER A 191 -13.01 -9.75 -18.41
N ASN A 192 -12.12 -8.75 -18.48
CA ASN A 192 -11.78 -8.01 -19.72
C ASN A 192 -10.29 -8.18 -20.09
N TYR A 193 -9.53 -9.04 -19.40
CA TYR A 193 -8.12 -9.26 -19.72
C TYR A 193 -7.94 -9.78 -21.15
N GLU A 194 -8.76 -10.76 -21.53
CA GLU A 194 -8.88 -11.25 -22.90
C GLU A 194 -10.05 -10.54 -23.60
N SER A 195 -9.94 -10.35 -24.91
CA SER A 195 -11.00 -9.75 -25.72
C SER A 195 -12.23 -10.63 -25.86
N THR A 196 -12.09 -11.94 -25.66
CA THR A 196 -13.14 -12.94 -25.76
C THR A 196 -13.30 -13.72 -24.46
N ARG A 197 -14.50 -14.23 -24.19
CA ARG A 197 -14.79 -15.05 -23.04
C ARG A 197 -15.85 -16.11 -23.32
N TYR A 198 -15.77 -17.25 -22.65
CA TYR A 198 -16.86 -18.21 -22.60
C TYR A 198 -17.95 -17.74 -21.63
N VAL A 199 -19.19 -17.95 -22.04
CA VAL A 199 -20.36 -17.75 -21.17
C VAL A 199 -20.95 -19.12 -20.85
N THR A 200 -21.21 -19.37 -19.58
CA THR A 200 -21.87 -20.62 -19.18
C THR A 200 -23.37 -20.38 -19.09
N PHE A 201 -24.13 -21.02 -19.98
CA PHE A 201 -25.58 -21.09 -19.88
C PHE A 201 -26.00 -22.47 -19.37
N ILE A 202 -27.00 -22.49 -18.51
CA ILE A 202 -27.61 -23.73 -18.01
C ILE A 202 -29.14 -23.59 -18.17
N PHE A 203 -29.74 -24.51 -18.94
CA PHE A 203 -31.16 -24.52 -19.18
C PHE A 203 -31.74 -25.84 -18.68
N GLY A 204 -32.72 -25.78 -17.78
CA GLY A 204 -33.42 -26.95 -17.28
C GLY A 204 -34.67 -27.24 -18.11
N ILE A 205 -34.78 -28.44 -18.64
CA ILE A 205 -35.98 -28.92 -19.36
C ILE A 205 -36.65 -30.07 -18.59
N GLY A 206 -37.95 -30.25 -18.80
CA GLY A 206 -38.70 -31.38 -18.19
C GLY A 206 -38.18 -32.72 -18.65
N TYR A 207 -38.27 -33.76 -17.78
CA TYR A 207 -37.87 -35.12 -18.11
C TYR A 207 -38.64 -35.75 -19.27
N GLY A 208 -39.83 -35.21 -19.57
CA GLY A 208 -40.64 -35.60 -20.71
C GLY A 208 -40.31 -34.93 -22.05
N SER A 209 -39.47 -33.88 -22.01
CA SER A 209 -39.06 -33.12 -23.19
C SER A 209 -37.94 -33.82 -23.94
N ASP A 210 -37.94 -33.72 -25.27
CA ASP A 210 -36.87 -34.20 -26.11
C ASP A 210 -35.63 -33.31 -26.01
N HIS A 211 -34.59 -33.79 -25.35
CA HIS A 211 -33.36 -33.04 -25.16
C HIS A 211 -32.58 -32.84 -26.47
N HIS A 212 -32.71 -33.69 -27.48
CA HIS A 212 -32.07 -33.51 -28.77
C HIS A 212 -32.69 -32.31 -29.49
N HIS A 213 -34.04 -32.25 -29.51
CA HIS A 213 -34.76 -31.11 -30.05
C HIS A 213 -34.42 -29.81 -29.31
N ALA A 214 -34.37 -29.84 -27.97
CA ALA A 214 -33.97 -28.66 -27.17
C ALA A 214 -32.55 -28.17 -27.51
N ILE A 215 -31.58 -29.06 -27.73
CA ILE A 215 -30.22 -28.73 -28.14
C ILE A 215 -30.20 -28.10 -29.54
N GLU A 216 -31.00 -28.59 -30.48
CA GLU A 216 -31.11 -27.99 -31.82
C GLU A 216 -31.68 -26.57 -31.76
N VAL A 217 -32.76 -26.36 -31.02
CA VAL A 217 -33.34 -25.03 -30.77
C VAL A 217 -32.32 -24.06 -30.13
N LEU A 218 -31.58 -24.51 -29.14
CA LEU A 218 -30.53 -23.72 -28.52
C LEU A 218 -29.41 -23.31 -29.50
N LYS A 219 -28.98 -24.23 -30.38
CA LYS A 219 -28.01 -23.94 -31.43
C LYS A 219 -28.51 -22.87 -32.39
N GLU A 220 -29.78 -22.99 -32.83
CA GLU A 220 -30.41 -21.96 -33.68
C GLU A 220 -30.44 -20.58 -33.00
N ILE A 221 -30.80 -20.53 -31.69
CA ILE A 221 -30.81 -19.28 -30.94
C ILE A 221 -29.39 -18.68 -30.89
N PHE A 222 -28.36 -19.47 -30.53
CA PHE A 222 -26.98 -18.98 -30.53
C PHE A 222 -26.52 -18.49 -31.91
N GLN A 223 -26.91 -19.15 -32.99
CA GLN A 223 -26.61 -18.72 -34.33
C GLN A 223 -27.30 -17.40 -34.69
N GLN A 224 -28.55 -17.23 -34.29
CA GLN A 224 -29.33 -16.01 -34.57
C GLN A 224 -28.80 -14.78 -33.84
N THR A 225 -28.10 -14.94 -32.68
CA THR A 225 -27.47 -13.80 -32.01
C THR A 225 -26.40 -13.12 -32.86
N GLY A 226 -25.76 -13.83 -33.78
CA GLY A 226 -24.66 -13.35 -34.64
C GLY A 226 -23.39 -12.94 -33.87
N LYS A 227 -23.35 -13.15 -32.55
CA LYS A 227 -22.26 -12.74 -31.65
C LYS A 227 -21.46 -13.92 -31.08
N VAL A 228 -21.82 -15.15 -31.38
CA VAL A 228 -21.11 -16.36 -30.96
C VAL A 228 -19.99 -16.68 -31.96
N LEU A 229 -18.76 -16.72 -31.46
CA LEU A 229 -17.55 -16.86 -32.28
C LEU A 229 -17.16 -18.31 -32.57
N ASN A 230 -17.63 -19.27 -31.79
CA ASN A 230 -17.27 -20.68 -31.86
C ASN A 230 -18.43 -21.59 -32.29
N MET A 231 -19.32 -21.15 -33.17
CA MET A 231 -20.49 -21.94 -33.55
C MET A 231 -20.16 -23.35 -34.06
N ASP A 232 -19.05 -23.50 -34.79
CA ASP A 232 -18.63 -24.81 -35.32
C ASP A 232 -18.08 -25.75 -34.23
N THR A 233 -17.63 -25.23 -33.12
CA THR A 233 -17.05 -25.96 -31.98
C THR A 233 -17.81 -25.68 -30.67
N LEU A 234 -19.06 -25.24 -30.77
CA LEU A 234 -19.90 -24.96 -29.61
C LEU A 234 -20.15 -26.24 -28.79
N GLU A 235 -19.61 -26.21 -27.58
CA GLU A 235 -19.90 -27.27 -26.61
C GLU A 235 -21.30 -27.04 -26.03
N ILE A 236 -22.20 -28.00 -26.31
CA ILE A 236 -23.56 -28.04 -25.81
C ILE A 236 -24.01 -29.47 -25.56
N GLY A 237 -24.60 -29.75 -24.40
CA GLY A 237 -25.04 -31.06 -24.03
C GLY A 237 -25.68 -31.15 -22.66
N ILE A 238 -26.08 -32.34 -22.26
CA ILE A 238 -26.62 -32.60 -20.91
C ILE A 238 -25.48 -32.45 -19.90
N LYS A 239 -25.64 -31.54 -18.94
CA LYS A 239 -24.73 -31.34 -17.83
C LYS A 239 -25.00 -32.35 -16.71
N GLU A 240 -26.25 -32.46 -16.34
CA GLU A 240 -26.68 -33.32 -15.21
C GLU A 240 -28.18 -33.59 -15.25
N PHE A 241 -28.61 -34.63 -14.54
CA PHE A 241 -30.01 -34.92 -14.25
C PHE A 241 -30.33 -34.37 -12.86
N GLY A 242 -31.01 -33.21 -12.82
CA GLY A 242 -31.39 -32.52 -11.57
C GLY A 242 -32.65 -33.12 -10.95
N ASP A 243 -33.04 -32.62 -9.77
CA ASP A 243 -34.20 -33.11 -9.02
C ASP A 243 -35.52 -32.99 -9.79
N ASN A 244 -35.65 -31.97 -10.65
CA ASN A 244 -36.89 -31.69 -11.38
C ASN A 244 -36.66 -31.45 -12.87
N SER A 245 -35.42 -31.45 -13.36
CA SER A 245 -35.06 -31.07 -14.73
C SER A 245 -33.88 -31.86 -15.25
N VAL A 246 -33.81 -32.01 -16.57
CA VAL A 246 -32.57 -32.32 -17.29
C VAL A 246 -31.87 -31.02 -17.62
N ASN A 247 -30.69 -30.80 -17.05
CA ASN A 247 -29.95 -29.57 -17.21
C ASN A 247 -29.03 -29.66 -18.45
N ILE A 248 -29.30 -28.81 -19.44
CA ILE A 248 -28.46 -28.65 -20.63
C ILE A 248 -27.50 -27.47 -20.39
N VAL A 249 -26.22 -27.68 -20.66
CA VAL A 249 -25.19 -26.63 -20.58
C VAL A 249 -24.70 -26.28 -21.98
N ALA A 250 -24.39 -24.99 -22.18
CA ALA A 250 -23.76 -24.48 -23.39
C ALA A 250 -22.64 -23.49 -23.02
N TYR A 251 -21.53 -23.52 -23.81
CA TYR A 251 -20.36 -22.67 -23.62
C TYR A 251 -20.05 -21.85 -24.90
N PRO A 252 -20.91 -20.89 -25.29
CA PRO A 252 -20.58 -20.01 -26.39
C PRO A 252 -19.40 -19.08 -26.04
N LEU A 253 -18.46 -18.92 -26.99
CA LEU A 253 -17.39 -17.94 -26.96
C LEU A 253 -17.90 -16.65 -27.58
N ILE A 254 -17.76 -15.52 -26.89
CA ILE A 254 -18.21 -14.21 -27.33
C ILE A 254 -17.15 -13.15 -27.08
N ASN A 255 -17.27 -11.95 -27.69
CA ASN A 255 -16.49 -10.80 -27.25
C ASN A 255 -16.88 -10.42 -25.82
N ALA A 256 -15.92 -10.03 -25.01
CA ALA A 256 -16.15 -9.69 -23.59
C ALA A 256 -17.13 -8.51 -23.44
N GLU A 257 -17.11 -7.56 -24.36
CA GLU A 257 -18.01 -6.39 -24.40
C GLU A 257 -19.48 -6.75 -24.66
N ASP A 258 -19.75 -7.83 -25.41
CA ASP A 258 -21.08 -8.28 -25.78
C ASP A 258 -21.77 -9.10 -24.67
N TYR A 259 -21.07 -9.36 -23.54
CA TYR A 259 -21.56 -10.28 -22.51
C TYR A 259 -23.00 -10.01 -22.05
N ARG A 260 -23.33 -8.76 -21.75
CA ARG A 260 -24.67 -8.40 -21.23
C ARG A 260 -25.74 -8.62 -22.26
N ASP A 261 -25.50 -8.17 -23.48
CA ASP A 261 -26.45 -8.25 -24.57
C ASP A 261 -26.73 -9.72 -24.92
N VAL A 262 -25.67 -10.53 -25.05
CA VAL A 262 -25.81 -11.95 -25.35
C VAL A 262 -26.48 -12.69 -24.20
N TYR A 263 -26.05 -12.45 -22.94
CA TYR A 263 -26.59 -13.16 -21.79
C TYR A 263 -28.10 -12.94 -21.64
N TYR A 264 -28.55 -11.70 -21.61
CA TYR A 264 -29.96 -11.40 -21.41
C TYR A 264 -30.80 -11.65 -22.67
N GLY A 265 -30.24 -11.41 -23.87
CA GLY A 265 -30.91 -11.73 -25.13
C GLY A 265 -31.18 -13.22 -25.26
N VAL A 266 -30.16 -14.06 -25.10
CA VAL A 266 -30.32 -15.52 -25.17
C VAL A 266 -31.31 -16.05 -24.11
N MET A 267 -31.25 -15.52 -22.88
CA MET A 267 -32.21 -15.94 -21.84
C MET A 267 -33.68 -15.64 -22.21
N SER A 268 -33.92 -14.50 -22.85
CA SER A 268 -35.25 -14.12 -23.37
C SER A 268 -35.67 -15.00 -24.53
N ASP A 269 -34.79 -15.13 -25.53
CA ASP A 269 -35.06 -15.90 -26.75
C ASP A 269 -35.31 -17.37 -26.45
N VAL A 270 -34.58 -17.95 -25.49
CA VAL A 270 -34.79 -19.34 -25.03
C VAL A 270 -36.17 -19.50 -24.42
N LYS A 271 -36.60 -18.56 -23.56
CA LYS A 271 -37.94 -18.64 -22.97
C LYS A 271 -39.02 -18.63 -24.04
N ASP A 272 -38.94 -17.70 -24.99
CA ASP A 272 -39.94 -17.54 -26.03
C ASP A 272 -39.97 -18.76 -27.01
N ARG A 273 -38.79 -19.25 -27.39
CA ARG A 273 -38.67 -20.38 -28.31
C ARG A 273 -39.06 -21.69 -27.63
N PHE A 274 -38.70 -21.95 -26.38
CA PHE A 274 -39.07 -23.14 -25.67
C PHE A 274 -40.59 -23.21 -25.49
N ASP A 275 -41.24 -22.11 -25.17
CA ASP A 275 -42.71 -22.05 -25.10
C ASP A 275 -43.37 -22.35 -26.48
N ALA A 276 -42.82 -21.77 -27.56
CA ALA A 276 -43.35 -22.01 -28.90
C ALA A 276 -43.15 -23.42 -29.41
N GLU A 277 -42.03 -24.07 -29.05
CA GLU A 277 -41.67 -25.44 -29.47
C GLU A 277 -42.22 -26.53 -28.51
N GLY A 278 -42.92 -26.11 -27.45
CA GLY A 278 -43.49 -27.07 -26.46
C GLY A 278 -42.42 -27.71 -25.58
N ILE A 279 -41.25 -27.14 -25.46
CA ILE A 279 -40.18 -27.60 -24.54
C ILE A 279 -40.53 -27.14 -23.14
N ASP A 280 -40.84 -28.04 -22.24
CA ASP A 280 -41.26 -27.71 -20.89
C ASP A 280 -40.10 -27.25 -20.02
N ILE A 281 -40.26 -26.09 -19.37
CA ILE A 281 -39.39 -25.61 -18.29
C ILE A 281 -40.10 -25.96 -16.97
N PRO A 282 -39.64 -27.05 -16.28
CA PRO A 282 -40.43 -27.67 -15.26
C PRO A 282 -40.51 -26.84 -13.96
N TYR A 283 -41.68 -26.81 -13.37
CA TYR A 283 -41.86 -26.40 -11.98
C TYR A 283 -41.34 -27.50 -11.03
N PRO A 284 -41.13 -27.21 -9.74
CA PRO A 284 -40.82 -28.23 -8.75
C PRO A 284 -41.87 -29.35 -8.76
N GLN A 285 -41.45 -30.61 -9.00
CA GLN A 285 -42.30 -31.76 -9.14
C GLN A 285 -42.46 -32.48 -7.79
N ARG A 286 -43.67 -32.99 -7.51
CA ARG A 286 -43.94 -33.85 -6.36
C ARG A 286 -44.87 -35.01 -6.76
N VAL A 287 -44.48 -36.22 -6.40
CA VAL A 287 -45.38 -37.39 -6.53
C VAL A 287 -46.17 -37.52 -5.22
N VAL A 288 -47.50 -37.47 -5.33
CA VAL A 288 -48.39 -37.64 -4.18
C VAL A 288 -49.15 -38.96 -4.30
N HIS A 289 -48.91 -39.88 -3.38
CA HIS A 289 -49.63 -41.14 -3.28
C HIS A 289 -50.84 -40.93 -2.35
N MET A 290 -52.04 -40.88 -2.93
CA MET A 290 -53.29 -40.80 -2.12
C MET A 290 -53.75 -42.20 -1.77
N VAL A 291 -53.77 -42.53 -0.49
CA VAL A 291 -54.39 -43.79 0.02
C VAL A 291 -55.84 -43.51 0.36
N LYS A 292 -56.78 -44.17 -0.32
CA LYS A 292 -58.20 -44.17 0.07
C LYS A 292 -58.36 -45.19 1.19
N TYR A 293 -58.83 -44.75 2.34
CA TYR A 293 -59.28 -45.62 3.43
C TYR A 293 -60.70 -46.11 3.19
#